data_111d872e91fc2c0732b6247547716343
#
_entry.id   111d872e91fc2c0732b6247547716343
#
_cell.length_a   1.000
_cell.length_b   1.000
_cell.length_c   1.000
_cell.angle_alpha   90.00
_cell.angle_beta   90.00
_cell.angle_gamma   90.00
#
_symmetry.space_group_name_H-M   'P 1'
#
loop_
_entity.id
_entity.type
_entity.pdbx_description
1 polymer ?
#
loop_
_entity_poly.entity_id
_entity_poly.type
_entity_poly.pdbx_seq_one_letter_code
_entity_poly.pdbx_strand_id
1 'polypeptide(L)'
;LHAKTEQNSIKILFLQKISAMAYSWGDDRRYNSYSAYFRRRFGERVQKVAINAGFSCPNRDGKVGFGGCTFCNNEAFTPSYCQPSKSITQQIEEGIEFHRRRYRKASSYLAYFQSFSNTYAPLEILRSRYDEALSHPEVIGAVIGTRPDCVSEEILDYFAELAKSNYV
;
A
#
# COMPACT_ATOMS: atom_id res chain seq x y z
N LEU A 1 48.60 28.17 0.88
CA LEU A 1 48.24 26.96 0.13
C LEU A 1 47.90 25.78 1.06
N HIS A 2 48.62 25.57 2.21
CA HIS A 2 48.38 24.44 3.13
C HIS A 2 46.99 24.47 3.83
N ALA A 3 46.52 25.63 4.28
CA ALA A 3 45.27 25.76 5.04
C ALA A 3 44.00 25.37 4.20
N LYS A 4 44.01 25.61 2.87
CA LYS A 4 42.90 25.22 1.97
C LYS A 4 42.86 23.71 1.74
N THR A 5 44.00 23.02 1.77
CA THR A 5 44.08 21.58 1.56
C THR A 5 43.54 20.81 2.75
N GLU A 6 43.85 21.27 3.98
CA GLU A 6 43.33 20.69 5.21
C GLU A 6 41.81 20.88 5.38
N GLN A 7 41.29 22.07 5.07
CA GLN A 7 39.84 22.31 5.10
C GLN A 7 39.08 21.44 4.10
N ASN A 8 39.63 21.20 2.91
CA ASN A 8 39.03 20.31 1.96
C ASN A 8 39.06 18.84 2.40
N SER A 9 40.16 18.39 3.04
CA SER A 9 40.28 17.05 3.57
C SER A 9 39.31 16.78 4.71
N ILE A 10 39.14 17.76 5.64
CA ILE A 10 38.16 17.68 6.74
C ILE A 10 36.72 17.65 6.17
N LYS A 11 36.43 18.44 5.14
CA LYS A 11 35.11 18.48 4.51
C LYS A 11 34.78 17.17 3.78
N ILE A 12 35.75 16.56 3.14
CA ILE A 12 35.64 15.25 2.48
C ILE A 12 35.44 14.14 3.52
N LEU A 13 36.19 14.16 4.62
CA LEU A 13 36.03 13.21 5.73
C LEU A 13 34.68 13.37 6.44
N PHE A 14 34.17 14.59 6.59
CA PHE A 14 32.86 14.86 7.17
C PHE A 14 31.72 14.38 6.25
N LEU A 15 31.85 14.59 4.93
CA LEU A 15 30.91 14.09 3.92
C LEU A 15 30.95 12.57 3.80
N GLN A 16 32.11 11.94 3.90
CA GLN A 16 32.24 10.48 3.95
C GLN A 16 31.67 9.88 5.24
N LYS A 17 31.79 10.58 6.40
CA LYS A 17 31.20 10.14 7.66
C LYS A 17 29.68 10.29 7.69
N ILE A 18 29.10 11.27 6.99
CA ILE A 18 27.65 11.41 6.80
C ILE A 18 27.10 10.32 5.87
N SER A 19 27.87 9.92 4.86
CA SER A 19 27.53 8.77 3.98
C SER A 19 27.59 7.41 4.71
N ALA A 20 28.29 7.33 5.85
CA ALA A 20 28.46 6.09 6.62
C ALA A 20 27.33 5.80 7.63
N MET A 21 26.32 6.68 7.77
CA MET A 21 25.15 6.48 8.64
C MET A 21 23.88 6.14 7.86
N ALA A 22 23.97 5.23 6.91
CA ALA A 22 22.77 4.66 6.31
C ALA A 22 22.13 3.65 7.27
N TYR A 23 20.86 3.82 7.59
CA TYR A 23 20.07 2.81 8.31
C TYR A 23 19.92 1.52 7.48
N SER A 24 19.47 0.45 8.11
CA SER A 24 19.30 -0.87 7.47
C SER A 24 18.43 -0.85 6.19
N TRP A 25 17.59 0.17 6.02
CA TRP A 25 16.80 0.41 4.82
C TRP A 25 17.52 1.22 3.72
N GLY A 26 18.81 1.55 3.87
CA GLY A 26 19.65 2.07 2.79
C GLY A 26 19.55 3.58 2.54
N ASP A 27 19.05 4.39 3.48
CA ASP A 27 19.13 5.85 3.44
C ASP A 27 19.39 6.46 4.84
N ASP A 28 19.63 7.76 4.92
CA ASP A 28 19.96 8.50 6.14
C ASP A 28 18.75 8.95 6.97
N ARG A 29 17.53 8.64 6.52
CA ARG A 29 16.30 8.98 7.23
C ARG A 29 16.09 8.06 8.42
N ARG A 30 15.59 8.61 9.52
CA ARG A 30 15.29 7.85 10.75
C ARG A 30 14.11 6.86 10.60
N TYR A 31 13.47 6.80 9.45
CA TYR A 31 12.35 5.92 9.15
C TYR A 31 12.43 5.41 7.71
N ASN A 32 11.96 4.21 7.48
CA ASN A 32 11.85 3.65 6.14
C ASN A 32 10.62 4.26 5.43
N SER A 33 10.83 5.28 4.62
CA SER A 33 9.72 5.95 3.96
C SER A 33 9.15 5.08 2.83
N TYR A 34 7.82 5.04 2.73
CA TYR A 34 7.10 4.36 1.67
C TYR A 34 7.68 4.66 0.27
N SER A 35 7.84 5.93 -0.06
CA SER A 35 8.34 6.31 -1.38
C SER A 35 9.78 5.89 -1.65
N ALA A 36 10.66 5.87 -0.64
CA ALA A 36 12.03 5.39 -0.79
C ALA A 36 12.07 3.87 -0.94
N TYR A 37 11.28 3.16 -0.12
CA TYR A 37 11.15 1.69 -0.21
C TYR A 37 10.72 1.24 -1.60
N PHE A 38 9.62 1.79 -2.14
CA PHE A 38 9.10 1.40 -3.44
C PHE A 38 10.02 1.77 -4.60
N ARG A 39 10.68 2.94 -4.54
CA ARG A 39 11.71 3.29 -5.54
C ARG A 39 12.89 2.33 -5.54
N ARG A 40 13.34 1.86 -4.37
CA ARG A 40 14.42 0.86 -4.31
C ARG A 40 13.97 -0.49 -4.86
N ARG A 41 12.73 -0.90 -4.58
CA ARG A 41 12.22 -2.21 -4.96
C ARG A 41 11.78 -2.28 -6.42
N PHE A 42 11.16 -1.25 -6.96
CA PHE A 42 10.55 -1.24 -8.29
C PHE A 42 11.17 -0.23 -9.26
N GLY A 43 12.17 0.54 -8.83
CA GLY A 43 12.83 1.55 -9.67
C GLY A 43 12.01 2.83 -9.89
N GLU A 44 10.76 2.86 -9.47
CA GLU A 44 9.82 3.93 -9.76
C GLU A 44 8.93 4.32 -8.56
N ARG A 45 8.10 5.33 -8.77
CA ARG A 45 7.12 5.76 -7.78
C ARG A 45 5.86 4.93 -7.90
N VAL A 46 5.51 4.20 -6.86
CA VAL A 46 4.27 3.45 -6.74
C VAL A 46 3.26 4.23 -5.89
N GLN A 47 2.00 4.28 -6.32
CA GLN A 47 0.90 4.89 -5.58
C GLN A 47 -0.12 3.84 -5.16
N LYS A 48 -0.87 4.12 -4.09
CA LYS A 48 -2.00 3.29 -3.67
C LYS A 48 -3.30 3.87 -4.24
N VAL A 49 -4.11 3.02 -4.85
CA VAL A 49 -5.48 3.32 -5.24
C VAL A 49 -6.40 2.66 -4.23
N ALA A 50 -7.16 3.45 -3.49
CA ALA A 50 -8.11 2.94 -2.51
C ALA A 50 -9.27 2.21 -3.21
N ILE A 51 -9.68 1.08 -2.65
CA ILE A 51 -10.76 0.23 -3.16
C ILE A 51 -11.70 -0.11 -2.01
N ASN A 52 -12.99 0.00 -2.28
CA ASN A 52 -14.04 -0.52 -1.44
C ASN A 52 -14.67 -1.74 -2.13
N ALA A 53 -14.29 -2.92 -1.68
CA ALA A 53 -14.78 -4.19 -2.25
C ALA A 53 -16.15 -4.63 -1.72
N GLY A 54 -16.80 -3.81 -0.88
CA GLY A 54 -18.12 -4.08 -0.31
C GLY A 54 -18.10 -5.07 0.86
N PHE A 55 -16.93 -5.36 1.43
CA PHE A 55 -16.82 -6.21 2.62
C PHE A 55 -17.40 -5.54 3.86
N SER A 56 -17.71 -6.34 4.89
CA SER A 56 -18.16 -5.88 6.19
C SER A 56 -17.08 -6.13 7.28
N CYS A 57 -17.49 -6.12 8.52
CA CYS A 57 -16.64 -6.38 9.67
C CYS A 57 -17.47 -7.06 10.76
N PRO A 58 -16.92 -8.07 11.48
CA PRO A 58 -17.62 -8.76 12.59
C PRO A 58 -18.15 -7.82 13.68
N ASN A 59 -17.58 -6.64 13.84
CA ASN A 59 -18.05 -5.63 14.80
C ASN A 59 -19.25 -4.82 14.28
N ARG A 60 -19.72 -5.07 13.06
CA ARG A 60 -20.80 -4.30 12.42
C ARG A 60 -22.04 -5.14 12.12
N ASP A 61 -21.84 -6.42 11.75
CA ASP A 61 -22.90 -7.30 11.27
C ASP A 61 -23.53 -8.18 12.37
N GLY A 62 -23.11 -8.00 13.62
CA GLY A 62 -23.65 -8.69 14.78
C GLY A 62 -22.89 -9.96 15.18
N LYS A 63 -21.87 -10.40 14.44
CA LYS A 63 -21.09 -11.60 14.83
C LYS A 63 -20.30 -11.38 16.12
N VAL A 64 -19.70 -10.21 16.30
CA VAL A 64 -18.99 -9.79 17.52
C VAL A 64 -19.66 -8.58 18.15
N GLY A 65 -20.21 -7.66 17.35
CA GLY A 65 -20.88 -6.45 17.80
C GLY A 65 -21.63 -5.75 16.67
N PHE A 66 -22.39 -4.72 17.04
CA PHE A 66 -23.13 -3.89 16.09
C PHE A 66 -22.55 -2.48 16.01
N GLY A 67 -22.75 -1.80 14.86
CA GLY A 67 -22.41 -0.38 14.69
C GLY A 67 -20.93 -0.09 14.41
N GLY A 68 -20.04 -1.04 14.66
CA GLY A 68 -18.61 -0.89 14.46
C GLY A 68 -17.86 -0.30 15.65
N CYS A 69 -16.55 -0.06 15.48
CA CYS A 69 -15.70 0.53 16.50
C CYS A 69 -15.86 2.07 16.52
N THR A 70 -15.80 2.70 17.69
CA THR A 70 -15.97 4.16 17.88
C THR A 70 -14.95 5.01 17.12
N PHE A 71 -13.78 4.45 16.83
CA PHE A 71 -12.69 5.09 16.08
C PHE A 71 -12.71 4.78 14.59
N CYS A 72 -13.63 3.92 14.11
CA CYS A 72 -13.67 3.47 12.71
C CYS A 72 -14.57 4.41 11.88
N ASN A 73 -13.96 5.44 11.29
CA ASN A 73 -14.63 6.35 10.37
C ASN A 73 -14.07 6.14 8.95
N ASN A 74 -14.63 5.18 8.21
CA ASN A 74 -14.19 4.90 6.84
C ASN A 74 -14.47 6.03 5.86
N GLU A 75 -15.48 6.87 6.08
CA GLU A 75 -15.82 7.99 5.21
C GLU A 75 -14.73 9.05 5.19
N ALA A 76 -14.05 9.27 6.32
CA ALA A 76 -13.02 10.30 6.46
C ALA A 76 -11.80 10.11 5.54
N PHE A 77 -11.55 8.89 5.07
CA PHE A 77 -10.39 8.57 4.23
C PHE A 77 -10.74 7.81 2.93
N THR A 78 -12.03 7.69 2.62
CA THR A 78 -12.50 7.06 1.37
C THR A 78 -12.69 8.12 0.29
N PRO A 79 -11.89 8.08 -0.81
CA PRO A 79 -12.07 8.99 -1.93
C PRO A 79 -13.45 8.83 -2.59
N SER A 80 -13.93 9.87 -3.25
CA SER A 80 -15.27 9.88 -3.87
C SER A 80 -15.47 8.84 -4.97
N TYR A 81 -14.40 8.41 -5.63
CA TYR A 81 -14.44 7.35 -6.65
C TYR A 81 -14.60 5.95 -6.04
N CYS A 82 -14.18 5.77 -4.80
CA CYS A 82 -14.12 4.49 -4.10
C CYS A 82 -15.50 4.14 -3.50
N GLN A 83 -16.37 3.52 -4.31
CA GLN A 83 -17.74 3.20 -3.94
C GLN A 83 -18.03 1.71 -4.17
N PRO A 84 -18.69 1.01 -3.22
CA PRO A 84 -18.98 -0.44 -3.34
C PRO A 84 -19.99 -0.78 -4.44
N SER A 85 -20.71 0.20 -4.97
CA SER A 85 -21.62 0.06 -6.11
C SER A 85 -20.89 -0.04 -7.45
N LYS A 86 -19.61 0.33 -7.51
CA LYS A 86 -18.76 0.24 -8.71
C LYS A 86 -17.98 -1.08 -8.73
N SER A 87 -17.63 -1.57 -9.92
CA SER A 87 -16.68 -2.68 -10.06
C SER A 87 -15.30 -2.29 -9.49
N ILE A 88 -14.49 -3.27 -9.16
CA ILE A 88 -13.11 -3.03 -8.71
C ILE A 88 -12.30 -2.33 -9.82
N THR A 89 -12.45 -2.81 -11.05
CA THR A 89 -11.81 -2.21 -12.23
C THR A 89 -12.17 -0.75 -12.40
N GLN A 90 -13.44 -0.39 -12.29
CA GLN A 90 -13.90 1.00 -12.41
C GLN A 90 -13.31 1.89 -11.30
N GLN A 91 -13.25 1.39 -10.05
CA GLN A 91 -12.63 2.11 -8.94
C GLN A 91 -11.13 2.32 -9.18
N ILE A 92 -10.44 1.34 -9.77
CA ILE A 92 -9.02 1.44 -10.12
C ILE A 92 -8.81 2.50 -11.19
N GLU A 93 -9.54 2.45 -12.29
CA GLU A 93 -9.43 3.41 -13.40
C GLU A 93 -9.66 4.85 -12.94
N GLU A 94 -10.75 5.10 -12.23
CA GLU A 94 -11.06 6.42 -11.67
C GLU A 94 -10.02 6.86 -10.63
N GLY A 95 -9.53 5.94 -9.82
CA GLY A 95 -8.49 6.20 -8.83
C GLY A 95 -7.14 6.52 -9.47
N ILE A 96 -6.75 5.83 -10.54
CA ILE A 96 -5.56 6.14 -11.33
C ILE A 96 -5.66 7.54 -11.92
N GLU A 97 -6.79 7.89 -12.54
CA GLU A 97 -7.01 9.21 -13.11
C GLU A 97 -6.94 10.31 -12.03
N PHE A 98 -7.54 10.07 -10.84
CA PHE A 98 -7.44 10.97 -9.69
C PHE A 98 -5.99 11.19 -9.26
N HIS A 99 -5.17 10.13 -9.24
CA HIS A 99 -3.77 10.20 -8.83
C HIS A 99 -2.88 10.81 -9.91
N ARG A 100 -3.15 10.61 -11.20
CA ARG A 100 -2.40 11.22 -12.32
C ARG A 100 -2.46 12.74 -12.29
N ARG A 101 -3.58 13.32 -11.94
CA ARG A 101 -3.73 14.78 -11.77
C ARG A 101 -2.84 15.33 -10.66
N ARG A 102 -2.67 14.57 -9.59
CA ARG A 102 -1.92 14.98 -8.39
C ARG A 102 -0.44 14.55 -8.41
N TYR A 103 -0.15 13.39 -8.99
CA TYR A 103 1.15 12.73 -8.95
C TYR A 103 1.60 12.27 -10.34
N ARG A 104 1.98 13.22 -11.20
CA ARG A 104 2.31 13.01 -12.62
C ARG A 104 3.40 11.97 -12.91
N LYS A 105 4.16 11.51 -11.91
CA LYS A 105 5.29 10.56 -12.05
C LYS A 105 4.98 9.15 -11.56
N ALA A 106 3.73 8.84 -11.23
CA ALA A 106 3.36 7.48 -10.85
C ALA A 106 2.93 6.72 -12.11
N SER A 107 3.54 5.58 -12.36
CA SER A 107 3.25 4.68 -13.47
C SER A 107 2.76 3.31 -13.00
N SER A 108 2.94 2.98 -11.72
CA SER A 108 2.50 1.74 -11.10
C SER A 108 1.70 1.98 -9.85
N TYR A 109 0.72 1.12 -9.61
CA TYR A 109 -0.23 1.27 -8.52
C TYR A 109 -0.37 -0.01 -7.71
N LEU A 110 -0.73 0.16 -6.43
CA LEU A 110 -1.18 -0.90 -5.55
C LEU A 110 -2.67 -0.77 -5.32
N ALA A 111 -3.40 -1.85 -5.52
CA ALA A 111 -4.79 -1.95 -5.13
C ALA A 111 -4.90 -1.97 -3.60
N TYR A 112 -5.41 -0.90 -2.98
CA TYR A 112 -5.46 -0.75 -1.54
C TYR A 112 -6.86 -0.97 -0.99
N PHE A 113 -7.11 -2.18 -0.51
CA PHE A 113 -8.33 -2.59 0.15
C PHE A 113 -8.28 -2.16 1.62
N GLN A 114 -8.89 -1.04 1.93
CA GLN A 114 -8.77 -0.43 3.27
C GLN A 114 -10.06 -0.48 4.08
N SER A 115 -11.22 -0.35 3.44
CA SER A 115 -12.50 -0.23 4.16
C SER A 115 -12.89 -1.56 4.83
N PHE A 116 -13.12 -1.50 6.16
CA PHE A 116 -13.57 -2.66 6.96
C PHE A 116 -12.53 -3.78 7.09
N SER A 117 -12.99 -5.06 7.07
CA SER A 117 -12.14 -6.25 7.18
C SER A 117 -12.14 -6.98 5.85
N ASN A 118 -11.09 -6.78 5.07
CA ASN A 118 -11.08 -7.19 3.66
C ASN A 118 -10.79 -8.69 3.44
N THR A 119 -10.69 -9.48 4.49
CA THR A 119 -10.68 -10.95 4.46
C THR A 119 -11.95 -11.56 5.06
N TYR A 120 -12.93 -10.72 5.39
CA TYR A 120 -14.18 -11.16 6.01
C TYR A 120 -15.24 -11.50 4.94
N ALA A 121 -14.96 -12.55 4.18
CA ALA A 121 -15.86 -13.13 3.17
C ALA A 121 -15.41 -14.56 2.83
N PRO A 122 -16.26 -15.38 2.16
CA PRO A 122 -15.83 -16.65 1.58
C PRO A 122 -14.65 -16.49 0.63
N LEU A 123 -13.77 -17.49 0.56
CA LEU A 123 -12.52 -17.43 -0.24
C LEU A 123 -12.78 -17.15 -1.72
N GLU A 124 -13.86 -17.71 -2.30
CA GLU A 124 -14.23 -17.50 -3.69
C GLU A 124 -14.54 -16.02 -3.98
N ILE A 125 -15.17 -15.33 -3.05
CA ILE A 125 -15.46 -13.90 -3.15
C ILE A 125 -14.16 -13.10 -3.04
N LEU A 126 -13.27 -13.46 -2.12
CA LEU A 126 -11.97 -12.82 -1.98
C LEU A 126 -11.15 -12.98 -3.27
N ARG A 127 -11.06 -14.20 -3.81
CA ARG A 127 -10.39 -14.47 -5.09
C ARG A 127 -10.96 -13.59 -6.21
N SER A 128 -12.26 -13.61 -6.42
CA SER A 128 -12.91 -12.80 -7.45
C SER A 128 -12.56 -11.32 -7.36
N ARG A 129 -12.52 -10.74 -6.15
CA ARG A 129 -12.21 -9.32 -5.95
C ARG A 129 -10.75 -8.98 -6.15
N TYR A 130 -9.86 -9.83 -5.63
CA TYR A 130 -8.42 -9.59 -5.73
C TYR A 130 -7.89 -9.89 -7.13
N ASP A 131 -8.37 -10.96 -7.77
CA ASP A 131 -7.99 -11.31 -9.14
C ASP A 131 -8.46 -10.23 -10.13
N GLU A 132 -9.68 -9.66 -9.94
CA GLU A 132 -10.16 -8.51 -10.71
C GLU A 132 -9.20 -7.32 -10.57
N ALA A 133 -8.77 -6.99 -9.34
CA ALA A 133 -7.85 -5.88 -9.11
C ALA A 133 -6.47 -6.11 -9.73
N LEU A 134 -5.93 -7.33 -9.59
CA LEU A 134 -4.60 -7.69 -10.07
C LEU A 134 -4.54 -7.93 -11.58
N SER A 135 -5.69 -8.08 -12.25
CA SER A 135 -5.76 -8.18 -13.72
C SER A 135 -5.52 -6.84 -14.42
N HIS A 136 -5.59 -5.72 -13.70
CA HIS A 136 -5.36 -4.40 -14.29
C HIS A 136 -3.88 -4.18 -14.59
N PRO A 137 -3.49 -3.76 -15.81
CA PRO A 137 -2.09 -3.73 -16.26
C PRO A 137 -1.19 -2.75 -15.49
N GLU A 138 -1.75 -1.72 -14.89
CA GLU A 138 -0.98 -0.75 -14.09
C GLU A 138 -0.93 -1.12 -12.59
N VAL A 139 -1.58 -2.21 -12.17
CA VAL A 139 -1.58 -2.69 -10.78
C VAL A 139 -0.52 -3.76 -10.61
N ILE A 140 0.46 -3.50 -9.75
CA ILE A 140 1.60 -4.39 -9.48
C ILE A 140 1.44 -5.22 -8.20
N GLY A 141 0.30 -5.07 -7.52
CA GLY A 141 0.04 -5.82 -6.29
C GLY A 141 -1.10 -5.24 -5.47
N ALA A 142 -1.34 -5.84 -4.32
CA ALA A 142 -2.40 -5.46 -3.40
C ALA A 142 -1.85 -5.10 -2.02
N VAL A 143 -2.58 -4.26 -1.30
CA VAL A 143 -2.41 -4.01 0.13
C VAL A 143 -3.77 -4.22 0.80
N ILE A 144 -3.85 -5.14 1.74
CA ILE A 144 -5.10 -5.63 2.28
C ILE A 144 -5.18 -5.30 3.77
N GLY A 145 -6.06 -4.35 4.12
CA GLY A 145 -6.36 -4.01 5.50
C GLY A 145 -7.37 -5.00 6.07
N THR A 146 -6.99 -5.72 7.13
CA THR A 146 -7.85 -6.70 7.76
C THR A 146 -7.60 -6.83 9.26
N ARG A 147 -8.36 -7.71 9.91
CA ARG A 147 -8.24 -8.09 11.32
C ARG A 147 -7.65 -9.49 11.42
N PRO A 148 -6.81 -9.77 12.42
CA PRO A 148 -6.22 -11.10 12.59
C PRO A 148 -7.24 -12.22 12.74
N ASP A 149 -8.37 -11.96 13.41
CA ASP A 149 -9.45 -12.90 13.63
C ASP A 149 -10.36 -13.15 12.40
N CYS A 150 -10.07 -12.46 11.30
CA CYS A 150 -10.74 -12.64 10.01
C CYS A 150 -9.84 -13.32 8.96
N VAL A 151 -8.75 -13.96 9.38
CA VAL A 151 -7.80 -14.63 8.48
C VAL A 151 -7.76 -16.11 8.82
N SER A 152 -8.03 -16.97 7.84
CA SER A 152 -7.90 -18.44 7.94
C SER A 152 -6.63 -18.92 7.23
N GLU A 153 -6.22 -20.17 7.48
CA GLU A 153 -5.09 -20.81 6.79
C GLU A 153 -5.30 -20.80 5.26
N GLU A 154 -6.50 -21.08 4.77
CA GLU A 154 -6.81 -21.05 3.33
C GLU A 154 -6.61 -19.68 2.71
N ILE A 155 -6.90 -18.61 3.45
CA ILE A 155 -6.65 -17.23 3.00
C ILE A 155 -5.15 -16.93 2.98
N LEU A 156 -4.40 -17.41 3.97
CA LEU A 156 -2.94 -17.27 3.99
C LEU A 156 -2.29 -18.01 2.84
N ASP A 157 -2.72 -19.23 2.54
CA ASP A 157 -2.24 -20.02 1.39
C ASP A 157 -2.51 -19.29 0.08
N TYR A 158 -3.70 -18.73 -0.08
CA TYR A 158 -4.04 -17.92 -1.25
C TYR A 158 -3.15 -16.68 -1.36
N PHE A 159 -2.91 -15.95 -0.29
CA PHE A 159 -2.02 -14.79 -0.31
C PHE A 159 -0.57 -15.18 -0.59
N ALA A 160 -0.11 -16.31 -0.08
CA ALA A 160 1.21 -16.85 -0.40
C ALA A 160 1.35 -17.21 -1.89
N GLU A 161 0.28 -17.70 -2.51
CA GLU A 161 0.23 -17.93 -3.95
C GLU A 161 0.30 -16.61 -4.74
N LEU A 162 -0.53 -15.63 -4.40
CA LEU A 162 -0.50 -14.30 -5.03
C LEU A 162 0.88 -13.63 -4.92
N ALA A 163 1.54 -13.77 -3.78
CA ALA A 163 2.84 -13.16 -3.51
C ALA A 163 4.00 -13.73 -4.38
N LYS A 164 3.79 -14.84 -5.09
CA LYS A 164 4.79 -15.38 -6.03
C LYS A 164 4.98 -14.50 -7.26
N SER A 165 3.93 -13.80 -7.69
CA SER A 165 3.92 -12.96 -8.91
C SER A 165 3.55 -11.49 -8.68
N ASN A 166 3.05 -11.15 -7.50
CA ASN A 166 2.57 -9.82 -7.16
C ASN A 166 3.20 -9.32 -5.86
N TYR A 167 3.09 -8.01 -5.62
CA TYR A 167 3.33 -7.46 -4.29
C TYR A 167 2.04 -7.61 -3.44
N VAL A 168 2.12 -8.35 -2.34
CA VAL A 168 1.00 -8.54 -1.40
C VAL A 168 1.46 -8.26 0.03
#